data_5e6dd70587fab866007e93a8caf994fd
#
_entry.id   5e6dd70587fab866007e93a8caf994fd
#
_cell.length_a   1.000
_cell.length_b   1.000
_cell.length_c   1.000
_cell.angle_alpha   90.00
_cell.angle_beta   90.00
_cell.angle_gamma   90.00
#
_symmetry.space_group_name_H-M   'P 1'
#
loop_
_entity.id
_entity.type
_entity.pdbx_description
1 polymer ?
#
loop_
_entity_poly.entity_id
_entity_poly.type
_entity_poly.pdbx_seq_one_letter_code
_entity_poly.pdbx_strand_id
1 'polypeptide(L)'
;MAELIGIVCMVGALLLLSSSFVVVGVNGLQITIAGGTGKLGKLVIPKLASHDVTVLSRNSFLAKAPNQVTEAFGWLGERFLRTNPHVTIRDWDGGDLLDIVGQDWCGWQEDALQNADLVIHLVGGYTNQRELATDRLVRESLRINPSCVHVTVNPIEEEISRLTPGMVSLKLKRINDCENMVKNNCKNHRCLRLEAFRDEEACKQIVETIRSLE
;
A
#
# COMPACT_ATOMS: atom_id res chain seq x y z
N MET A 1 -85.65 9.08 -5.74
CA MET A 1 -84.81 10.30 -5.79
C MET A 1 -83.66 10.07 -4.89
N ALA A 2 -82.55 9.63 -5.43
CA ALA A 2 -81.22 9.71 -4.86
C ALA A 2 -80.26 9.22 -5.92
N GLU A 3 -79.54 10.09 -6.54
CA GLU A 3 -78.53 9.79 -7.53
C GLU A 3 -77.27 9.25 -6.83
N LEU A 4 -76.83 8.09 -7.31
CA LEU A 4 -75.57 7.51 -6.87
C LEU A 4 -74.48 7.94 -7.87
N ILE A 5 -73.62 8.84 -7.41
CA ILE A 5 -72.47 9.28 -8.16
C ILE A 5 -71.38 8.19 -7.99
N GLY A 6 -71.03 7.51 -9.07
CA GLY A 6 -69.98 6.55 -9.14
C GLY A 6 -68.60 7.26 -9.26
N ILE A 7 -67.75 7.08 -8.27
CA ILE A 7 -66.33 7.50 -8.32
C ILE A 7 -65.52 6.34 -8.91
N VAL A 8 -65.09 6.53 -10.15
CA VAL A 8 -64.11 5.63 -10.80
C VAL A 8 -62.74 5.96 -10.26
N CYS A 9 -62.23 5.11 -9.37
CA CYS A 9 -60.86 5.17 -8.92
C CYS A 9 -59.94 4.57 -10.00
N MET A 10 -59.29 5.42 -10.79
CA MET A 10 -58.18 5.01 -11.63
C MET A 10 -56.97 4.74 -10.74
N VAL A 11 -56.67 3.48 -10.49
CA VAL A 11 -55.41 3.03 -9.90
C VAL A 11 -54.36 3.04 -11.01
N GLY A 12 -53.61 4.14 -11.09
CA GLY A 12 -52.44 4.22 -11.93
C GLY A 12 -51.32 3.38 -11.30
N ALA A 13 -51.06 2.20 -11.85
CA ALA A 13 -49.91 1.40 -11.52
C ALA A 13 -48.65 2.13 -12.02
N LEU A 14 -48.00 2.86 -11.12
CA LEU A 14 -46.65 3.42 -11.37
C LEU A 14 -45.65 2.27 -11.30
N LEU A 15 -45.32 1.68 -12.42
CA LEU A 15 -44.21 0.76 -12.58
C LEU A 15 -42.90 1.55 -12.37
N LEU A 16 -42.47 1.62 -11.13
CA LEU A 16 -41.07 1.99 -10.80
C LEU A 16 -40.15 0.89 -11.33
N LEU A 17 -39.65 1.07 -12.54
CA LEU A 17 -38.50 0.35 -13.05
C LEU A 17 -37.29 0.77 -12.18
N SER A 18 -37.10 0.05 -11.08
CA SER A 18 -35.84 0.09 -10.36
C SER A 18 -34.79 -0.54 -11.28
N SER A 19 -34.19 0.28 -12.13
CA SER A 19 -32.93 -0.09 -12.79
C SER A 19 -31.89 -0.27 -11.68
N SER A 20 -31.76 -1.53 -11.22
CA SER A 20 -30.60 -1.93 -10.44
C SER A 20 -29.40 -1.73 -11.35
N PHE A 21 -28.76 -0.58 -11.24
CA PHE A 21 -27.41 -0.41 -11.73
C PHE A 21 -26.56 -1.41 -10.93
N VAL A 22 -26.32 -2.57 -11.52
CA VAL A 22 -25.20 -3.42 -11.10
C VAL A 22 -23.98 -2.61 -11.45
N VAL A 23 -23.52 -1.83 -10.49
CA VAL A 23 -22.15 -1.32 -10.50
C VAL A 23 -21.31 -2.59 -10.42
N VAL A 24 -20.85 -3.07 -11.58
CA VAL A 24 -19.73 -4.01 -11.64
C VAL A 24 -18.56 -3.19 -11.10
N GLY A 25 -18.42 -3.21 -9.77
CA GLY A 25 -17.24 -2.68 -9.12
C GLY A 25 -16.07 -3.45 -9.70
N VAL A 26 -15.24 -2.79 -10.46
CA VAL A 26 -13.88 -3.25 -10.67
C VAL A 26 -13.31 -3.27 -9.26
N ASN A 27 -13.28 -4.45 -8.64
CA ASN A 27 -12.70 -4.63 -7.32
C ASN A 27 -11.21 -4.31 -7.47
N GLY A 28 -10.84 -3.08 -7.11
CA GLY A 28 -9.45 -2.69 -7.06
C GLY A 28 -8.69 -3.58 -6.07
N LEU A 29 -7.40 -3.76 -6.29
CA LEU A 29 -6.54 -4.51 -5.37
C LEU A 29 -6.49 -3.83 -3.99
N GLN A 30 -6.38 -4.64 -2.94
CA GLN A 30 -6.03 -4.20 -1.59
C GLN A 30 -4.49 -4.19 -1.50
N ILE A 31 -3.90 -3.00 -1.46
CA ILE A 31 -2.44 -2.83 -1.54
C ILE A 31 -1.88 -2.32 -0.21
N THR A 32 -0.96 -3.05 0.38
CA THR A 32 -0.21 -2.59 1.55
C THR A 32 1.17 -2.10 1.14
N ILE A 33 1.55 -0.88 1.54
CA ILE A 33 2.83 -0.25 1.18
C ILE A 33 3.62 0.09 2.45
N ALA A 34 4.73 -0.60 2.65
CA ALA A 34 5.71 -0.20 3.66
C ALA A 34 6.71 0.80 3.06
N GLY A 35 6.89 1.95 3.70
CA GLY A 35 7.72 3.05 3.20
C GLY A 35 7.01 3.99 2.23
N GLY A 36 5.68 3.89 2.10
CA GLY A 36 4.86 4.73 1.21
C GLY A 36 4.88 6.23 1.56
N THR A 37 5.32 6.60 2.76
CA THR A 37 5.50 8.01 3.17
C THR A 37 6.76 8.68 2.57
N GLY A 38 7.59 7.91 1.85
CA GLY A 38 8.80 8.40 1.18
C GLY A 38 8.52 9.09 -0.15
N LYS A 39 9.59 9.59 -0.81
CA LYS A 39 9.50 10.28 -2.10
C LYS A 39 8.83 9.42 -3.17
N LEU A 40 9.25 8.18 -3.33
CA LEU A 40 8.70 7.26 -4.33
C LEU A 40 7.23 6.92 -4.04
N GLY A 41 6.87 6.69 -2.77
CA GLY A 41 5.48 6.46 -2.38
C GLY A 41 4.56 7.62 -2.77
N LYS A 42 5.02 8.87 -2.61
CA LYS A 42 4.25 10.07 -3.02
C LYS A 42 3.99 10.14 -4.53
N LEU A 43 4.85 9.54 -5.35
CA LEU A 43 4.66 9.46 -6.81
C LEU A 43 3.72 8.30 -7.19
N VAL A 44 3.88 7.15 -6.54
CA VAL A 44 3.15 5.92 -6.85
C VAL A 44 1.69 5.97 -6.39
N ILE A 45 1.45 6.37 -5.14
CA ILE A 45 0.13 6.35 -4.51
C ILE A 45 -0.96 7.05 -5.34
N PRO A 46 -0.76 8.26 -5.90
CA PRO A 46 -1.79 8.92 -6.71
C PRO A 46 -2.15 8.18 -8.00
N LYS A 47 -1.29 7.29 -8.48
CA LYS A 47 -1.52 6.47 -9.68
C LYS A 47 -2.30 5.18 -9.38
N LEU A 48 -2.55 4.91 -8.10
CA LEU A 48 -3.27 3.73 -7.60
C LEU A 48 -4.71 4.06 -7.17
N ALA A 49 -5.31 5.09 -7.74
CA ALA A 49 -6.64 5.58 -7.34
C ALA A 49 -7.79 4.57 -7.57
N SER A 50 -7.59 3.53 -8.37
CA SER A 50 -8.54 2.42 -8.56
C SER A 50 -8.43 1.31 -7.52
N HIS A 51 -7.48 1.42 -6.57
CA HIS A 51 -7.18 0.41 -5.56
C HIS A 51 -7.36 1.00 -4.16
N ASP A 52 -7.51 0.15 -3.16
CA ASP A 52 -7.46 0.55 -1.76
C ASP A 52 -6.03 0.42 -1.24
N VAL A 53 -5.45 1.51 -0.77
CA VAL A 53 -4.04 1.56 -0.38
C VAL A 53 -3.90 1.76 1.13
N THR A 54 -3.26 0.81 1.80
CA THR A 54 -2.83 0.95 3.20
C THR A 54 -1.34 1.26 3.26
N VAL A 55 -0.99 2.42 3.80
CA VAL A 55 0.40 2.84 4.00
C VAL A 55 0.82 2.58 5.44
N LEU A 56 1.85 1.76 5.62
CA LEU A 56 2.45 1.53 6.93
C LEU A 56 3.43 2.65 7.28
N SER A 57 3.22 3.29 8.42
CA SER A 57 4.05 4.38 8.95
C SER A 57 4.40 4.13 10.41
N ARG A 58 5.65 4.40 10.80
CA ARG A 58 6.08 4.33 12.20
C ARG A 58 5.43 5.38 13.11
N ASN A 59 4.83 6.39 12.52
CA ASN A 59 4.05 7.40 13.21
C ASN A 59 2.98 7.97 12.26
N SER A 60 1.78 7.41 12.32
CA SER A 60 0.67 7.80 11.45
C SER A 60 0.17 9.22 11.76
N PHE A 61 0.25 9.66 13.00
CA PHE A 61 -0.14 11.01 13.39
C PHE A 61 0.77 12.06 12.71
N LEU A 62 2.09 11.89 12.80
CA LEU A 62 3.04 12.78 12.14
C LEU A 62 2.99 12.66 10.62
N ALA A 63 2.75 11.47 10.08
CA ALA A 63 2.61 11.27 8.64
C ALA A 63 1.40 12.01 8.04
N LYS A 64 0.35 12.22 8.82
CA LYS A 64 -0.90 12.95 8.44
C LYS A 64 -0.84 14.44 8.73
N ALA A 65 0.12 14.91 9.53
CA ALA A 65 0.17 16.31 10.00
C ALA A 65 0.10 17.32 8.83
N PRO A 66 -0.53 18.50 9.03
CA PRO A 66 -0.62 19.54 8.00
C PRO A 66 0.73 19.99 7.46
N ASN A 67 1.72 20.05 8.33
CA ASN A 67 3.11 20.40 8.00
C ASN A 67 4.06 19.28 8.43
N GLN A 68 5.14 19.12 7.71
CA GLN A 68 6.18 18.17 8.08
C GLN A 68 6.89 18.62 9.35
N VAL A 69 6.77 17.84 10.42
CA VAL A 69 7.39 18.14 11.72
C VAL A 69 8.83 17.63 11.78
N THR A 70 9.09 16.47 11.15
CA THR A 70 10.40 15.81 11.13
C THR A 70 10.55 14.97 9.87
N GLU A 71 11.79 14.78 9.42
CA GLU A 71 12.10 13.86 8.31
C GLU A 71 12.21 12.40 8.76
N ALA A 72 12.32 12.15 10.05
CA ALA A 72 12.64 10.83 10.60
C ALA A 72 11.55 9.76 10.34
N PHE A 73 10.27 10.15 10.32
CA PHE A 73 9.15 9.22 10.21
C PHE A 73 8.49 9.18 8.83
N GLY A 74 8.89 10.05 7.93
CA GLY A 74 8.21 10.26 6.66
C GLY A 74 6.93 11.09 6.82
N TRP A 75 6.39 11.60 5.72
CA TRP A 75 5.24 12.50 5.73
C TRP A 75 4.51 12.48 4.40
N LEU A 76 3.18 12.37 4.45
CA LEU A 76 2.28 12.58 3.32
C LEU A 76 1.56 13.92 3.43
N GLY A 77 1.06 14.23 4.60
CA GLY A 77 0.35 15.46 4.91
C GLY A 77 -1.15 15.40 4.61
N GLU A 78 -1.91 16.22 5.32
CA GLU A 78 -3.37 16.28 5.21
C GLU A 78 -3.86 16.59 3.80
N ARG A 79 -3.19 17.52 3.11
CA ARG A 79 -3.56 17.90 1.73
C ARG A 79 -3.43 16.71 0.77
N PHE A 80 -2.35 15.94 0.90
CA PHE A 80 -2.12 14.74 0.07
C PHE A 80 -3.23 13.71 0.31
N LEU A 81 -3.60 13.46 1.56
CA LEU A 81 -4.65 12.50 1.90
C LEU A 81 -6.03 12.93 1.41
N ARG A 82 -6.34 14.23 1.47
CA ARG A 82 -7.60 14.75 0.90
C ARG A 82 -7.70 14.53 -0.61
N THR A 83 -6.59 14.62 -1.33
CA THR A 83 -6.57 14.39 -2.78
C THR A 83 -6.47 12.91 -3.15
N ASN A 84 -6.16 12.03 -2.19
CA ASN A 84 -6.03 10.60 -2.37
C ASN A 84 -6.89 9.85 -1.33
N PRO A 85 -8.25 9.90 -1.42
CA PRO A 85 -9.14 9.34 -0.41
C PRO A 85 -9.10 7.82 -0.31
N HIS A 86 -8.54 7.13 -1.29
CA HIS A 86 -8.30 5.69 -1.32
C HIS A 86 -7.15 5.24 -0.40
N VAL A 87 -6.49 6.19 0.31
CA VAL A 87 -5.32 5.92 1.14
C VAL A 87 -5.68 5.92 2.61
N THR A 88 -5.34 4.83 3.29
CA THR A 88 -5.37 4.72 4.75
C THR A 88 -3.93 4.63 5.28
N ILE A 89 -3.62 5.32 6.39
CA ILE A 89 -2.32 5.18 7.06
C ILE A 89 -2.51 4.42 8.36
N ARG A 90 -1.69 3.38 8.58
CA ARG A 90 -1.65 2.56 9.79
C ARG A 90 -0.29 2.70 10.48
N ASP A 91 -0.32 2.75 11.81
CA ASP A 91 0.89 2.65 12.60
C ASP A 91 1.42 1.23 12.55
N TRP A 92 2.74 1.10 12.48
CA TRP A 92 3.45 -0.16 12.61
C TRP A 92 4.81 0.05 13.25
N ASP A 93 5.40 -1.00 13.77
CA ASP A 93 6.70 -0.96 14.47
C ASP A 93 7.91 -0.76 13.54
N GLY A 94 7.72 -0.92 12.22
CA GLY A 94 8.83 -0.82 11.25
C GLY A 94 9.84 -1.95 11.36
N GLY A 95 9.56 -3.01 12.15
CA GLY A 95 10.48 -4.07 12.48
C GLY A 95 11.44 -3.74 13.63
N ASP A 96 11.35 -2.54 14.25
CA ASP A 96 12.22 -2.11 15.34
C ASP A 96 11.89 -2.75 16.68
N LEU A 97 10.61 -3.00 16.92
CA LEU A 97 10.17 -3.65 18.14
C LEU A 97 10.39 -5.15 17.96
N LEU A 98 11.45 -5.63 18.55
CA LEU A 98 11.61 -7.05 18.77
C LEU A 98 10.35 -7.55 19.49
N ASP A 99 9.95 -8.79 19.24
CA ASP A 99 8.86 -9.49 19.92
C ASP A 99 9.13 -9.64 21.43
N ILE A 100 9.66 -8.57 22.07
CA ILE A 100 9.97 -8.56 23.49
C ILE A 100 8.73 -8.86 24.32
N VAL A 101 7.55 -8.67 23.76
CA VAL A 101 6.28 -8.81 24.49
C VAL A 101 5.31 -9.75 23.78
N GLY A 102 5.62 -10.25 22.59
CA GLY A 102 4.74 -11.16 21.83
C GLY A 102 3.33 -10.60 21.58
N GLN A 103 3.16 -9.30 21.63
CA GLN A 103 1.88 -8.64 21.48
C GLN A 103 1.90 -7.67 20.31
N ASP A 104 0.93 -7.84 19.43
CA ASP A 104 0.58 -6.93 18.34
C ASP A 104 -0.08 -5.67 18.91
N TRP A 105 0.65 -4.93 19.72
CA TRP A 105 0.10 -3.79 20.44
C TRP A 105 -0.46 -2.67 19.55
N CYS A 106 -0.10 -2.66 18.25
CA CYS A 106 -0.65 -1.74 17.25
C CYS A 106 -1.80 -2.35 16.44
N GLY A 107 -1.99 -3.67 16.43
CA GLY A 107 -3.03 -4.36 15.65
C GLY A 107 -2.96 -4.13 14.15
N TRP A 108 -1.79 -3.74 13.62
CA TRP A 108 -1.64 -3.37 12.21
C TRP A 108 -1.69 -4.55 11.26
N GLN A 109 -1.32 -5.73 11.75
CA GLN A 109 -1.12 -6.92 10.93
C GLN A 109 -2.43 -7.37 10.28
N GLU A 110 -3.47 -7.55 11.07
CA GLU A 110 -4.79 -7.92 10.59
C GLU A 110 -5.38 -6.83 9.70
N ASP A 111 -5.30 -5.58 10.14
CA ASP A 111 -5.83 -4.41 9.41
C ASP A 111 -5.18 -4.22 8.03
N ALA A 112 -3.88 -4.51 7.91
CA ALA A 112 -3.12 -4.23 6.70
C ALA A 112 -2.87 -5.45 5.83
N LEU A 113 -2.91 -6.69 6.37
CA LEU A 113 -2.47 -7.87 5.66
C LEU A 113 -3.58 -8.90 5.41
N GLN A 114 -4.65 -8.91 6.21
CA GLN A 114 -5.69 -9.95 6.11
C GLN A 114 -6.30 -10.04 4.70
N ASN A 115 -6.59 -8.91 4.09
CA ASN A 115 -7.19 -8.82 2.76
C ASN A 115 -6.22 -8.27 1.70
N ALA A 116 -4.93 -8.19 2.01
CA ALA A 116 -3.97 -7.64 1.08
C ALA A 116 -3.75 -8.58 -0.11
N ASP A 117 -4.03 -8.12 -1.32
CA ASP A 117 -3.64 -8.81 -2.55
C ASP A 117 -2.14 -8.61 -2.81
N LEU A 118 -1.61 -7.45 -2.41
CA LEU A 118 -0.26 -7.02 -2.73
C LEU A 118 0.41 -6.30 -1.56
N VAL A 119 1.65 -6.67 -1.27
CA VAL A 119 2.54 -6.00 -0.31
C VAL A 119 3.75 -5.42 -1.03
N ILE A 120 3.90 -4.09 -1.00
CA ILE A 120 4.99 -3.38 -1.68
C ILE A 120 6.02 -2.91 -0.66
N HIS A 121 7.27 -3.34 -0.86
CA HIS A 121 8.41 -2.98 -0.02
C HIS A 121 9.13 -1.76 -0.59
N LEU A 122 8.77 -0.56 -0.12
CA LEU A 122 9.41 0.72 -0.44
C LEU A 122 10.24 1.28 0.72
N VAL A 123 10.51 0.50 1.76
CA VAL A 123 11.27 0.97 2.91
C VAL A 123 12.61 1.48 2.43
N GLY A 124 12.81 2.79 2.60
CA GLY A 124 14.02 3.48 2.18
C GLY A 124 15.21 3.21 3.10
N GLY A 125 16.36 3.72 2.68
CA GLY A 125 17.61 3.54 3.41
C GLY A 125 18.26 2.19 3.13
N TYR A 126 19.51 2.08 3.60
CA TYR A 126 20.36 0.91 3.42
C TYR A 126 20.93 0.50 4.78
N THR A 127 20.09 0.60 5.82
CA THR A 127 20.40 0.26 7.20
C THR A 127 19.79 -1.09 7.58
N ASN A 128 20.13 -1.59 8.75
CA ASN A 128 19.52 -2.79 9.32
C ASN A 128 18.00 -2.67 9.42
N GLN A 129 17.48 -1.45 9.56
CA GLN A 129 16.05 -1.17 9.60
C GLN A 129 15.30 -1.71 8.39
N ARG A 130 15.92 -1.68 7.19
CA ARG A 130 15.33 -2.24 5.99
C ARG A 130 15.19 -3.76 6.09
N GLU A 131 16.22 -4.44 6.60
CA GLU A 131 16.22 -5.89 6.79
C GLU A 131 15.16 -6.30 7.82
N LEU A 132 15.11 -5.62 8.98
CA LEU A 132 14.11 -5.84 10.03
C LEU A 132 12.68 -5.62 9.52
N ALA A 133 12.45 -4.53 8.78
CA ALA A 133 11.16 -4.22 8.21
C ALA A 133 10.71 -5.28 7.18
N THR A 134 11.64 -5.75 6.34
CA THR A 134 11.35 -6.79 5.35
C THR A 134 11.02 -8.12 6.04
N ASP A 135 11.83 -8.51 7.03
CA ASP A 135 11.60 -9.73 7.82
C ASP A 135 10.24 -9.70 8.51
N ARG A 136 9.90 -8.58 9.16
CA ARG A 136 8.62 -8.40 9.85
C ARG A 136 7.44 -8.55 8.89
N LEU A 137 7.48 -7.87 7.73
CA LEU A 137 6.44 -7.96 6.72
C LEU A 137 6.26 -9.38 6.18
N VAL A 138 7.35 -10.05 5.85
CA VAL A 138 7.32 -11.41 5.34
C VAL A 138 6.73 -12.38 6.36
N ARG A 139 7.20 -12.35 7.61
CA ARG A 139 6.69 -13.23 8.67
C ARG A 139 5.20 -13.02 8.93
N GLU A 140 4.77 -11.77 9.07
CA GLU A 140 3.37 -11.45 9.37
C GLU A 140 2.45 -11.75 8.18
N SER A 141 2.90 -11.48 6.95
CA SER A 141 2.14 -11.84 5.76
C SER A 141 1.93 -13.36 5.65
N LEU A 142 2.98 -14.15 5.88
CA LEU A 142 2.86 -15.60 5.85
C LEU A 142 1.94 -16.15 6.95
N ARG A 143 1.90 -15.49 8.10
CA ARG A 143 1.02 -15.85 9.21
C ARG A 143 -0.44 -15.56 8.90
N ILE A 144 -0.73 -14.40 8.29
CA ILE A 144 -2.10 -13.88 8.14
C ILE A 144 -2.66 -14.17 6.75
N ASN A 145 -1.90 -13.90 5.70
CA ASN A 145 -2.31 -14.07 4.31
C ASN A 145 -1.15 -14.58 3.44
N PRO A 146 -0.86 -15.87 3.46
CA PRO A 146 0.27 -16.44 2.71
C PRO A 146 0.08 -16.41 1.18
N SER A 147 -1.08 -16.00 0.70
CA SER A 147 -1.40 -15.91 -0.74
C SER A 147 -1.06 -14.55 -1.34
N CYS A 148 -0.84 -13.51 -0.54
CA CYS A 148 -0.54 -12.17 -1.04
C CYS A 148 0.74 -12.16 -1.89
N VAL A 149 0.78 -11.25 -2.86
CA VAL A 149 1.96 -11.04 -3.71
C VAL A 149 2.90 -10.05 -3.06
N HIS A 150 4.19 -10.37 -2.98
CA HIS A 150 5.20 -9.43 -2.49
C HIS A 150 5.97 -8.79 -3.64
N VAL A 151 6.04 -7.46 -3.65
CA VAL A 151 6.84 -6.68 -4.62
C VAL A 151 7.94 -5.93 -3.89
N THR A 152 9.20 -6.30 -4.13
CA THR A 152 10.35 -5.51 -3.67
C THR A 152 10.77 -4.53 -4.74
N VAL A 153 11.05 -3.29 -4.34
CA VAL A 153 11.46 -2.23 -5.26
C VAL A 153 12.80 -1.66 -4.83
N ASN A 154 13.80 -1.82 -5.67
CA ASN A 154 15.19 -1.51 -5.35
C ASN A 154 15.89 -0.82 -6.51
N PRO A 155 16.88 0.06 -6.25
CA PRO A 155 17.75 0.56 -7.30
C PRO A 155 18.76 -0.51 -7.76
N ILE A 156 19.26 -0.37 -9.00
CA ILE A 156 20.45 -1.08 -9.47
C ILE A 156 21.71 -0.53 -8.81
N GLU A 157 22.84 -1.19 -8.97
CA GLU A 157 24.11 -0.80 -8.32
C GLU A 157 24.60 0.58 -8.73
N GLU A 158 24.50 0.92 -10.01
CA GLU A 158 24.87 2.22 -10.56
C GLU A 158 24.06 3.35 -9.91
N GLU A 159 22.77 3.12 -9.73
CA GLU A 159 21.90 4.10 -9.09
C GLU A 159 22.19 4.23 -7.58
N ILE A 160 22.55 3.14 -6.90
CA ILE A 160 23.01 3.19 -5.50
C ILE A 160 24.27 4.07 -5.39
N SER A 161 25.22 3.89 -6.31
CA SER A 161 26.47 4.66 -6.36
C SER A 161 26.18 6.15 -6.60
N ARG A 162 25.24 6.47 -7.47
CA ARG A 162 24.81 7.82 -7.79
C ARG A 162 24.09 8.52 -6.63
N LEU A 163 23.13 7.85 -6.01
CA LEU A 163 22.28 8.43 -4.96
C LEU A 163 22.99 8.55 -3.61
N THR A 164 23.85 7.59 -3.31
CA THR A 164 24.50 7.49 -1.99
C THR A 164 25.90 6.91 -2.14
N PRO A 165 26.89 7.69 -2.58
CA PRO A 165 28.27 7.21 -2.70
C PRO A 165 28.82 6.72 -1.36
N GLY A 166 29.66 5.72 -1.43
CA GLY A 166 30.27 5.07 -0.27
C GLY A 166 29.51 3.83 0.22
N MET A 167 30.27 2.84 0.66
CA MET A 167 29.76 1.53 1.13
C MET A 167 28.76 0.85 0.18
N VAL A 168 28.92 1.02 -1.14
CA VAL A 168 28.01 0.48 -2.15
C VAL A 168 27.82 -1.03 -2.00
N SER A 169 28.93 -1.77 -1.80
CA SER A 169 28.87 -3.23 -1.62
C SER A 169 28.03 -3.66 -0.42
N LEU A 170 28.11 -2.93 0.71
CA LEU A 170 27.29 -3.23 1.89
C LEU A 170 25.81 -2.94 1.63
N LYS A 171 25.51 -1.83 0.94
CA LYS A 171 24.14 -1.48 0.58
C LYS A 171 23.54 -2.48 -0.38
N LEU A 172 24.31 -2.89 -1.39
CA LEU A 172 23.89 -3.90 -2.36
C LEU A 172 23.67 -5.26 -1.66
N LYS A 173 24.58 -5.64 -0.73
CA LYS A 173 24.40 -6.85 0.08
C LYS A 173 23.04 -6.81 0.81
N ARG A 174 22.72 -5.74 1.53
CA ARG A 174 21.47 -5.61 2.28
C ARG A 174 20.23 -5.66 1.37
N ILE A 175 20.30 -5.05 0.20
CA ILE A 175 19.23 -5.15 -0.81
C ILE A 175 19.05 -6.61 -1.23
N ASN A 176 20.14 -7.30 -1.55
CA ASN A 176 20.10 -8.71 -1.95
C ASN A 176 19.56 -9.60 -0.83
N ASP A 177 19.95 -9.35 0.41
CA ASP A 177 19.46 -10.10 1.58
C ASP A 177 17.93 -9.92 1.74
N CYS A 178 17.41 -8.70 1.60
CA CYS A 178 15.97 -8.46 1.61
C CYS A 178 15.23 -9.16 0.45
N GLU A 179 15.76 -9.09 -0.76
CA GLU A 179 15.15 -9.79 -1.91
C GLU A 179 15.19 -11.31 -1.75
N ASN A 180 16.28 -11.85 -1.27
CA ASN A 180 16.41 -13.28 -1.01
C ASN A 180 15.44 -13.73 0.09
N MET A 181 15.24 -12.92 1.12
CA MET A 181 14.25 -13.18 2.16
C MET A 181 12.85 -13.32 1.56
N VAL A 182 12.44 -12.39 0.70
CA VAL A 182 11.15 -12.45 0.02
C VAL A 182 11.09 -13.64 -0.93
N LYS A 183 12.10 -13.84 -1.77
CA LYS A 183 12.15 -14.94 -2.76
C LYS A 183 12.07 -16.33 -2.11
N ASN A 184 12.74 -16.50 -0.98
CA ASN A 184 12.85 -17.81 -0.33
C ASN A 184 11.60 -18.15 0.51
N ASN A 185 10.86 -17.14 0.97
CA ASN A 185 9.74 -17.35 1.88
C ASN A 185 8.37 -17.11 1.22
N CYS A 186 8.27 -16.16 0.28
CA CYS A 186 6.99 -15.81 -0.34
C CYS A 186 6.83 -16.55 -1.67
N LYS A 187 5.80 -17.38 -1.77
CA LYS A 187 5.48 -18.13 -2.99
C LYS A 187 5.24 -17.23 -4.19
N ASN A 188 4.49 -16.13 -3.96
CA ASN A 188 4.15 -15.14 -4.97
C ASN A 188 5.00 -13.89 -4.73
N HIS A 189 5.95 -13.61 -5.62
CA HIS A 189 6.81 -12.43 -5.47
C HIS A 189 7.26 -11.86 -6.82
N ARG A 190 7.64 -10.58 -6.80
CA ARG A 190 8.31 -9.87 -7.89
C ARG A 190 9.42 -9.01 -7.29
N CYS A 191 10.57 -8.96 -7.97
CA CYS A 191 11.68 -8.09 -7.58
C CYS A 191 11.96 -7.12 -8.71
N LEU A 192 11.72 -5.84 -8.46
CA LEU A 192 12.00 -4.76 -9.39
C LEU A 192 13.36 -4.13 -9.08
N ARG A 193 14.20 -4.01 -10.09
CA ARG A 193 15.47 -3.29 -10.06
C ARG A 193 15.37 -2.11 -11.02
N LEU A 194 15.44 -0.90 -10.50
CA LEU A 194 15.16 0.33 -11.22
C LEU A 194 16.46 1.10 -11.50
N GLU A 195 16.66 1.49 -12.76
CA GLU A 195 17.78 2.31 -13.20
C GLU A 195 17.66 3.75 -12.71
N ALA A 196 16.44 4.28 -12.71
CA ALA A 196 16.11 5.58 -12.14
C ALA A 196 15.20 5.38 -10.92
N PHE A 197 15.74 5.67 -9.73
CA PHE A 197 15.01 5.48 -8.48
C PHE A 197 14.56 6.85 -7.95
N ARG A 198 13.31 6.99 -7.55
CA ARG A 198 12.70 8.21 -7.00
C ARG A 198 12.21 9.24 -8.04
N ASP A 199 11.95 8.84 -9.25
CA ASP A 199 11.39 9.70 -10.30
C ASP A 199 10.13 9.11 -10.96
N GLU A 200 9.63 9.80 -11.99
CA GLU A 200 8.41 9.38 -12.70
C GLU A 200 8.59 8.07 -13.47
N GLU A 201 9.80 7.77 -13.96
CA GLU A 201 10.05 6.50 -14.66
C GLU A 201 9.99 5.32 -13.70
N ALA A 202 10.59 5.44 -12.50
CA ALA A 202 10.45 4.45 -11.43
C ALA A 202 8.98 4.23 -11.06
N CYS A 203 8.23 5.32 -10.93
CA CYS A 203 6.80 5.27 -10.66
C CYS A 203 6.05 4.49 -11.74
N LYS A 204 6.31 4.78 -13.01
CA LYS A 204 5.68 4.11 -14.15
C LYS A 204 5.93 2.60 -14.13
N GLN A 205 7.17 2.17 -13.96
CA GLN A 205 7.54 0.75 -13.91
C GLN A 205 6.85 0.02 -12.74
N ILE A 206 6.73 0.65 -11.58
CA ILE A 206 6.01 0.08 -10.43
C ILE A 206 4.53 -0.08 -10.77
N VAL A 207 3.89 0.96 -11.30
CA VAL A 207 2.46 0.94 -11.66
C VAL A 207 2.17 -0.09 -12.75
N GLU A 208 3.02 -0.21 -13.76
CA GLU A 208 2.90 -1.24 -14.81
C GLU A 208 3.02 -2.64 -14.22
N THR A 209 3.94 -2.83 -13.27
CA THR A 209 4.05 -4.12 -12.57
C THR A 209 2.78 -4.45 -11.78
N ILE A 210 2.21 -3.49 -11.06
CA ILE A 210 0.96 -3.70 -10.31
C ILE A 210 -0.17 -4.07 -11.27
N ARG A 211 -0.34 -3.35 -12.38
CA ARG A 211 -1.35 -3.66 -13.40
C ARG A 211 -1.19 -5.04 -14.03
N SER A 212 0.02 -5.55 -14.12
CA SER A 212 0.24 -6.92 -14.62
C SER A 212 -0.18 -8.01 -13.64
N LEU A 213 -0.54 -7.65 -12.41
CA LEU A 213 -1.00 -8.54 -11.35
C LEU A 213 -2.53 -8.51 -11.16
N GLU A 214 -3.22 -7.55 -11.82
CA GLU A 214 -4.67 -7.52 -11.91
C GLU A 214 -5.21 -8.64 -12.82
#